data_153bfd4036e4d7761c3ef0b36a50055a
#
_entry.id   153bfd4036e4d7761c3ef0b36a50055a
#
_cell.length_a   1.000
_cell.length_b   1.000
_cell.length_c   1.000
_cell.angle_alpha   90.00
_cell.angle_beta   90.00
_cell.angle_gamma   90.00
#
_symmetry.space_group_name_H-M   'P 1'
#
loop_
_entity.id
_entity.type
_entity.pdbx_description
1 polymer ?
#
loop_
_entity_poly.entity_id
_entity_poly.type
_entity_poly.pdbx_seq_one_letter_code
_entity_poly.pdbx_strand_id
1 'polypeptide(L)'
;MASLTPFQQAIKRLSDGDVDAARQALLAIWEGGGRDAGQAARFIAHIATNERLFSDAIHILESSLETLGKDAATLAQLSELHMAMGNHHKAIDAATLSLDEAPDNAVTALNRAIWQSNYSEHPLEIKKAFEQCSSHYLHPASSHTPLQTPAQQGIAKARPLRVGYVSGDLSNHPVRYFIEPYLRLHDASQFEIHAFMTSAEDEVSQFLKEWVPHWHNVAALENDALLSFIRSLEIDILVDLSGHTEASKLEVFAARAAPVQVTWWGFVHTLGIDEIDYRLTDFETCPPGAEAHYTEALCRMACLTAYTPPVNCEDQYQSPWQGNGYVTMVSLNHTRKLSHSALGCWRDILVQNPNSGLIVVSSEATQADAQNDFTPRLIDGGFPMDRVSVVPRLSMLEYMNVASVADFALDSFPVSGGVTTLHALWMGLPVLTMTPNTPIAMQTYSGNTLRLVGLGECVTTSDQEVVARASEWIQNPALIDALRARTRPNLIASPFMNHEARVRELETCFQAMWRRFLHNEPVTDLSMK
;
A
#
# COMPACT_ATOMS: atom_id res chain seq x y z
N MET A 1 27.11 42.64 -1.07
CA MET A 1 26.52 41.32 -0.88
C MET A 1 26.15 41.20 0.59
N ALA A 2 24.90 40.92 0.94
CA ALA A 2 24.53 40.73 2.34
C ALA A 2 25.28 39.50 2.87
N SER A 3 25.87 39.60 4.08
CA SER A 3 26.51 38.45 4.73
C SER A 3 25.47 37.42 5.08
N LEU A 4 25.75 36.13 4.79
CA LEU A 4 24.88 35.01 5.17
C LEU A 4 24.68 34.99 6.68
N THR A 5 23.45 34.69 7.14
CA THR A 5 23.18 34.44 8.56
C THR A 5 23.94 33.20 9.04
N PRO A 6 24.16 33.01 10.36
CA PRO A 6 24.79 31.81 10.89
C PRO A 6 24.07 30.53 10.42
N PHE A 7 22.73 30.54 10.39
CA PHE A 7 21.93 29.43 9.89
C PHE A 7 22.18 29.17 8.39
N GLN A 8 22.15 30.18 7.55
CA GLN A 8 22.45 30.06 6.12
C GLN A 8 23.85 29.53 5.85
N GLN A 9 24.84 29.91 6.68
CA GLN A 9 26.21 29.39 6.60
C GLN A 9 26.26 27.90 6.97
N ALA A 10 25.52 27.46 8.01
CA ALA A 10 25.43 26.06 8.39
C ALA A 10 24.79 25.20 7.27
N ILE A 11 23.69 25.68 6.67
CA ILE A 11 23.03 24.99 5.54
C ILE A 11 23.97 24.92 4.32
N LYS A 12 24.73 25.97 4.04
CA LYS A 12 25.69 25.92 2.95
C LYS A 12 26.78 24.87 3.20
N ARG A 13 27.32 24.75 4.41
CA ARG A 13 28.28 23.70 4.76
C ARG A 13 27.69 22.30 4.54
N LEU A 14 26.40 22.11 4.93
CA LEU A 14 25.70 20.86 4.70
C LEU A 14 25.60 20.53 3.20
N SER A 15 25.26 21.52 2.36
CA SER A 15 25.19 21.35 0.90
C SER A 15 26.55 21.11 0.26
N ASP A 16 27.63 21.65 0.84
CA ASP A 16 29.01 21.46 0.41
C ASP A 16 29.60 20.09 0.89
N GLY A 17 28.80 19.27 1.65
CA GLY A 17 29.18 17.95 2.13
C GLY A 17 29.94 17.96 3.48
N ASP A 18 30.14 19.12 4.10
CA ASP A 18 30.80 19.24 5.41
C ASP A 18 29.77 19.03 6.55
N VAL A 19 29.32 17.78 6.70
CA VAL A 19 28.22 17.42 7.61
C VAL A 19 28.57 17.70 9.08
N ASP A 20 29.81 17.42 9.50
CA ASP A 20 30.22 17.60 10.91
C ASP A 20 30.28 19.06 11.30
N ALA A 21 30.87 19.93 10.48
CA ALA A 21 30.90 21.36 10.73
C ALA A 21 29.49 22.01 10.63
N ALA A 22 28.64 21.49 9.76
CA ALA A 22 27.23 21.91 9.68
C ALA A 22 26.49 21.54 10.97
N ARG A 23 26.64 20.32 11.45
CA ARG A 23 26.03 19.82 12.70
C ARG A 23 26.44 20.67 13.90
N GLN A 24 27.74 20.93 14.07
CA GLN A 24 28.25 21.77 15.16
C GLN A 24 27.67 23.18 15.13
N ALA A 25 27.61 23.79 13.93
CA ALA A 25 27.03 25.11 13.76
C ALA A 25 25.52 25.13 14.06
N LEU A 26 24.78 24.11 13.63
CA LEU A 26 23.35 23.97 13.91
C LEU A 26 23.08 23.74 15.41
N LEU A 27 23.90 22.93 16.09
CA LEU A 27 23.82 22.72 17.54
C LEU A 27 23.98 24.05 18.30
N ALA A 28 25.00 24.84 17.95
CA ALA A 28 25.21 26.14 18.58
C ALA A 28 24.04 27.12 18.36
N ILE A 29 23.35 27.03 17.20
CA ILE A 29 22.17 27.86 16.91
C ILE A 29 20.97 27.36 17.75
N TRP A 30 20.76 26.05 17.86
CA TRP A 30 19.68 25.48 18.64
C TRP A 30 19.83 25.79 20.14
N GLU A 31 21.03 25.52 20.71
CA GLU A 31 21.36 25.80 22.11
C GLU A 31 21.29 27.30 22.45
N GLY A 32 21.66 28.15 21.49
CA GLY A 32 21.59 29.60 21.65
C GLY A 32 20.17 30.17 21.67
N GLY A 33 19.18 29.38 21.27
CA GLY A 33 17.78 29.81 21.16
C GLY A 33 17.55 30.83 20.04
N GLY A 34 16.40 31.46 20.05
CA GLY A 34 16.06 32.52 19.08
C GLY A 34 15.32 31.98 17.84
N ARG A 35 15.20 32.83 16.80
CA ARG A 35 14.31 32.61 15.67
C ARG A 35 14.59 31.33 14.88
N ASP A 36 15.86 30.97 14.73
CA ASP A 36 16.29 29.87 13.85
C ASP A 36 16.50 28.55 14.63
N ALA A 37 16.30 28.54 15.96
CA ALA A 37 16.61 27.40 16.82
C ALA A 37 15.76 26.16 16.47
N GLY A 38 14.44 26.29 16.27
CA GLY A 38 13.58 25.19 15.89
C GLY A 38 13.93 24.61 14.51
N GLN A 39 14.28 25.48 13.56
CA GLN A 39 14.73 25.04 12.23
C GLN A 39 16.08 24.32 12.32
N ALA A 40 17.00 24.80 13.17
CA ALA A 40 18.29 24.15 13.40
C ALA A 40 18.11 22.74 13.98
N ALA A 41 17.23 22.58 14.98
CA ALA A 41 16.88 21.26 15.55
C ALA A 41 16.36 20.30 14.49
N ARG A 42 15.48 20.74 13.60
CA ARG A 42 14.95 19.91 12.50
C ARG A 42 16.06 19.45 11.53
N PHE A 43 17.00 20.32 11.19
CA PHE A 43 18.13 19.93 10.35
C PHE A 43 19.10 18.97 11.05
N ILE A 44 19.35 19.13 12.35
CA ILE A 44 20.15 18.17 13.12
C ILE A 44 19.45 16.80 13.14
N ALA A 45 18.15 16.78 13.39
CA ALA A 45 17.36 15.55 13.36
C ALA A 45 17.37 14.91 11.95
N HIS A 46 17.33 15.72 10.88
CA HIS A 46 17.46 15.21 9.52
C HIS A 46 18.84 14.57 9.25
N ILE A 47 19.92 15.19 9.73
CA ILE A 47 21.27 14.61 9.65
C ILE A 47 21.31 13.26 10.41
N ALA A 48 20.81 13.21 11.65
CA ALA A 48 20.75 12.00 12.43
C ALA A 48 19.91 10.89 11.76
N THR A 49 18.80 11.28 11.11
CA THR A 49 17.97 10.35 10.33
C THR A 49 18.73 9.73 9.16
N ASN A 50 19.50 10.53 8.42
CA ASN A 50 20.32 10.05 7.31
C ASN A 50 21.45 9.11 7.78
N GLU A 51 21.90 9.28 9.01
CA GLU A 51 22.86 8.40 9.70
C GLU A 51 22.19 7.20 10.39
N ARG A 52 20.87 7.04 10.23
CA ARG A 52 20.02 6.01 10.87
C ARG A 52 20.00 6.07 12.42
N LEU A 53 20.32 7.22 12.99
CA LEU A 53 20.25 7.50 14.43
C LEU A 53 18.85 8.01 14.81
N PHE A 54 17.83 7.19 14.57
CA PHE A 54 16.41 7.58 14.70
C PHE A 54 16.05 8.00 16.13
N SER A 55 16.57 7.31 17.14
CA SER A 55 16.31 7.65 18.55
C SER A 55 16.86 9.03 18.91
N ASP A 56 18.05 9.37 18.41
CA ASP A 56 18.66 10.68 18.64
C ASP A 56 17.87 11.78 17.91
N ALA A 57 17.44 11.51 16.67
CA ALA A 57 16.59 12.42 15.91
C ALA A 57 15.27 12.72 16.63
N ILE A 58 14.60 11.70 17.17
CA ILE A 58 13.36 11.84 17.95
C ILE A 58 13.64 12.69 19.21
N HIS A 59 14.68 12.37 19.96
CA HIS A 59 15.03 13.10 21.18
C HIS A 59 15.30 14.59 20.93
N ILE A 60 15.99 14.90 19.82
CA ILE A 60 16.27 16.29 19.43
C ILE A 60 14.97 17.06 19.15
N LEU A 61 14.04 16.46 18.40
CA LEU A 61 12.77 17.09 18.08
C LEU A 61 11.86 17.25 19.30
N GLU A 62 11.77 16.22 20.17
CA GLU A 62 11.02 16.28 21.43
C GLU A 62 11.59 17.38 22.34
N SER A 63 12.91 17.45 22.53
CA SER A 63 13.56 18.51 23.31
C SER A 63 13.34 19.91 22.72
N SER A 64 13.30 20.03 21.39
CA SER A 64 12.96 21.28 20.73
C SER A 64 11.52 21.72 21.01
N LEU A 65 10.57 20.80 21.00
CA LEU A 65 9.17 21.11 21.33
C LEU A 65 8.98 21.48 22.82
N GLU A 66 9.74 20.84 23.73
CA GLU A 66 9.71 21.17 25.16
C GLU A 66 10.26 22.57 25.44
N THR A 67 11.33 22.98 24.74
CA THR A 67 12.04 24.23 25.01
C THR A 67 11.48 25.42 24.24
N LEU A 68 11.02 25.23 23.01
CA LEU A 68 10.57 26.29 22.12
C LEU A 68 9.05 26.35 21.95
N GLY A 69 8.32 25.33 22.43
CA GLY A 69 6.88 25.20 22.26
C GLY A 69 6.50 24.45 20.98
N LYS A 70 5.20 24.36 20.73
CA LYS A 70 4.64 23.64 19.58
C LYS A 70 5.07 24.31 18.25
N ASP A 71 5.46 23.48 17.29
CA ASP A 71 5.81 23.88 15.93
C ASP A 71 5.34 22.80 14.95
N ALA A 72 4.48 23.19 14.01
CA ALA A 72 3.87 22.26 13.06
C ALA A 72 4.89 21.46 12.26
N ALA A 73 5.97 22.10 11.79
CA ALA A 73 6.98 21.42 10.98
C ALA A 73 7.81 20.42 11.81
N THR A 74 8.09 20.74 13.07
CA THR A 74 8.78 19.83 14.00
C THR A 74 7.89 18.63 14.34
N LEU A 75 6.60 18.84 14.58
CA LEU A 75 5.62 17.78 14.83
C LEU A 75 5.44 16.88 13.60
N ALA A 76 5.40 17.45 12.38
CA ALA A 76 5.33 16.69 11.14
C ALA A 76 6.56 15.77 10.98
N GLN A 77 7.77 16.28 11.17
CA GLN A 77 8.99 15.49 11.08
C GLN A 77 9.05 14.40 12.18
N LEU A 78 8.62 14.73 13.40
CA LEU A 78 8.53 13.76 14.50
C LEU A 78 7.55 12.63 14.16
N SER A 79 6.43 12.96 13.51
CA SER A 79 5.46 11.96 13.08
C SER A 79 6.03 10.96 12.07
N GLU A 80 6.82 11.43 11.12
CA GLU A 80 7.50 10.58 10.13
C GLU A 80 8.53 9.66 10.78
N LEU A 81 9.30 10.17 11.75
CA LEU A 81 10.27 9.37 12.51
C LEU A 81 9.60 8.30 13.35
N HIS A 82 8.52 8.63 14.04
CA HIS A 82 7.75 7.63 14.79
C HIS A 82 7.20 6.54 13.85
N MET A 83 6.72 6.90 12.66
CA MET A 83 6.27 5.92 11.66
C MET A 83 7.42 5.01 11.21
N ALA A 84 8.59 5.58 10.91
CA ALA A 84 9.77 4.81 10.51
C ALA A 84 10.21 3.81 11.60
N MET A 85 10.06 4.18 12.87
CA MET A 85 10.36 3.33 14.03
C MET A 85 9.25 2.32 14.38
N GLY A 86 8.12 2.31 13.66
CA GLY A 86 6.97 1.46 13.97
C GLY A 86 6.13 1.92 15.17
N ASN A 87 6.30 3.14 15.64
CA ASN A 87 5.53 3.76 16.71
C ASN A 87 4.25 4.41 16.16
N HIS A 88 3.37 3.62 15.54
CA HIS A 88 2.28 4.08 14.69
C HIS A 88 1.30 5.04 15.39
N HIS A 89 0.92 4.78 16.64
CA HIS A 89 0.04 5.67 17.40
C HIS A 89 0.69 7.03 17.66
N LYS A 90 1.96 7.05 18.09
CA LYS A 90 2.70 8.31 18.29
C LYS A 90 2.84 9.10 16.98
N ALA A 91 3.01 8.41 15.85
CA ALA A 91 3.06 9.03 14.53
C ALA A 91 1.74 9.74 14.18
N ILE A 92 0.61 9.07 14.39
CA ILE A 92 -0.72 9.63 14.14
C ILE A 92 -1.00 10.81 15.08
N ASP A 93 -0.66 10.69 16.36
CA ASP A 93 -0.82 11.75 17.35
C ASP A 93 0.00 13.00 16.99
N ALA A 94 1.28 12.83 16.66
CA ALA A 94 2.15 13.93 16.26
C ALA A 94 1.68 14.60 14.96
N ALA A 95 1.22 13.83 13.97
CA ALA A 95 0.63 14.38 12.75
C ALA A 95 -0.66 15.16 13.03
N THR A 96 -1.49 14.68 13.96
CA THR A 96 -2.71 15.37 14.38
C THR A 96 -2.39 16.70 15.04
N LEU A 97 -1.44 16.73 15.98
CA LEU A 97 -0.97 17.96 16.62
C LEU A 97 -0.34 18.93 15.62
N SER A 98 0.38 18.42 14.61
CA SER A 98 0.93 19.26 13.53
C SER A 98 -0.19 19.95 12.73
N LEU A 99 -1.27 19.25 12.42
CA LEU A 99 -2.41 19.78 11.69
C LEU A 99 -3.27 20.73 12.51
N ASP A 100 -3.29 20.59 13.84
CA ASP A 100 -3.93 21.58 14.72
C ASP A 100 -3.22 22.94 14.63
N GLU A 101 -1.88 22.97 14.44
CA GLU A 101 -1.10 24.18 14.29
C GLU A 101 -1.05 24.69 12.83
N ALA A 102 -1.10 23.80 11.84
CA ALA A 102 -1.07 24.11 10.41
C ALA A 102 -2.06 23.25 9.62
N PRO A 103 -3.36 23.57 9.66
CA PRO A 103 -4.43 22.77 9.04
C PRO A 103 -4.25 22.52 7.53
N ASP A 104 -3.60 23.46 6.83
CA ASP A 104 -3.43 23.42 5.37
C ASP A 104 -2.20 22.60 4.91
N ASN A 105 -1.52 21.89 5.81
CA ASN A 105 -0.39 21.05 5.43
C ASN A 105 -0.87 19.75 4.76
N ALA A 106 -0.98 19.79 3.43
CA ALA A 106 -1.48 18.69 2.63
C ALA A 106 -0.67 17.38 2.80
N VAL A 107 0.65 17.48 2.89
CA VAL A 107 1.53 16.31 3.04
C VAL A 107 1.27 15.61 4.38
N THR A 108 1.24 16.37 5.48
CA THR A 108 0.96 15.83 6.81
C THR A 108 -0.46 15.26 6.89
N ALA A 109 -1.45 15.92 6.26
CA ALA A 109 -2.83 15.44 6.20
C ALA A 109 -2.92 14.09 5.48
N LEU A 110 -2.25 13.95 4.33
CA LEU A 110 -2.20 12.70 3.58
C LEU A 110 -1.49 11.60 4.37
N ASN A 111 -0.32 11.88 4.93
CA ASN A 111 0.42 10.92 5.75
C ASN A 111 -0.44 10.42 6.92
N ARG A 112 -1.09 11.33 7.66
CA ARG A 112 -2.00 10.95 8.75
C ARG A 112 -3.14 10.08 8.26
N ALA A 113 -3.81 10.43 7.17
CA ALA A 113 -4.93 9.65 6.63
C ALA A 113 -4.49 8.23 6.23
N ILE A 114 -3.33 8.09 5.56
CA ILE A 114 -2.75 6.79 5.21
C ILE A 114 -2.40 5.99 6.46
N TRP A 115 -1.78 6.60 7.48
CA TRP A 115 -1.43 5.89 8.70
C TRP A 115 -2.67 5.48 9.51
N GLN A 116 -3.68 6.34 9.59
CA GLN A 116 -4.98 5.96 10.17
C GLN A 116 -5.62 4.79 9.43
N SER A 117 -5.59 4.79 8.09
CA SER A 117 -6.13 3.69 7.30
C SER A 117 -5.43 2.35 7.54
N ASN A 118 -4.16 2.39 7.91
CA ASN A 118 -3.36 1.21 8.17
C ASN A 118 -3.47 0.70 9.61
N TYR A 119 -3.61 1.60 10.59
CA TYR A 119 -3.42 1.26 12.01
C TYR A 119 -4.60 1.64 12.91
N SER A 120 -5.61 2.38 12.44
CA SER A 120 -6.82 2.65 13.19
C SER A 120 -7.79 1.46 13.18
N GLU A 121 -8.62 1.36 14.20
CA GLU A 121 -9.76 0.43 14.27
C GLU A 121 -11.10 1.11 13.95
N HIS A 122 -11.08 2.38 13.51
CA HIS A 122 -12.24 3.24 13.34
C HIS A 122 -12.46 3.64 11.87
N PRO A 123 -13.20 2.86 11.08
CA PRO A 123 -13.36 3.10 9.63
C PRO A 123 -13.96 4.47 9.28
N LEU A 124 -14.88 5.00 10.12
CA LEU A 124 -15.46 6.32 9.89
C LEU A 124 -14.47 7.47 10.08
N GLU A 125 -13.50 7.31 10.98
CA GLU A 125 -12.41 8.29 11.14
C GLU A 125 -11.48 8.28 9.94
N ILE A 126 -11.21 7.09 9.40
CA ILE A 126 -10.43 6.92 8.16
C ILE A 126 -11.12 7.67 7.01
N LYS A 127 -12.43 7.46 6.82
CA LYS A 127 -13.21 8.18 5.80
C LYS A 127 -13.09 9.69 5.96
N LYS A 128 -13.35 10.21 7.16
CA LYS A 128 -13.22 11.65 7.45
C LYS A 128 -11.83 12.19 7.16
N ALA A 129 -10.79 11.42 7.47
CA ALA A 129 -9.42 11.84 7.22
C ALA A 129 -9.13 12.00 5.72
N PHE A 130 -9.62 11.08 4.88
CA PHE A 130 -9.48 11.20 3.42
C PHE A 130 -10.37 12.30 2.84
N GLU A 131 -11.59 12.47 3.31
CA GLU A 131 -12.47 13.59 2.91
C GLU A 131 -11.80 14.95 3.21
N GLN A 132 -11.24 15.12 4.41
CA GLN A 132 -10.49 16.32 4.79
C GLN A 132 -9.25 16.50 3.92
N CYS A 133 -8.46 15.44 3.77
CA CYS A 133 -7.26 15.45 2.94
C CYS A 133 -7.59 15.89 1.52
N SER A 134 -8.57 15.28 0.87
CA SER A 134 -8.95 15.58 -0.51
C SER A 134 -9.50 17.00 -0.66
N SER A 135 -10.28 17.50 0.31
CA SER A 135 -10.79 18.87 0.29
C SER A 135 -9.72 19.95 0.39
N HIS A 136 -8.57 19.63 0.99
CA HIS A 136 -7.48 20.60 1.19
C HIS A 136 -6.53 20.72 -0.01
N TYR A 137 -6.22 19.63 -0.70
CA TYR A 137 -5.20 19.68 -1.75
C TYR A 137 -5.72 19.35 -3.15
N LEU A 138 -6.92 18.78 -3.29
CA LEU A 138 -7.52 18.63 -4.61
C LEU A 138 -8.22 19.93 -4.99
N HIS A 139 -7.51 20.76 -5.71
CA HIS A 139 -8.10 21.92 -6.36
C HIS A 139 -8.52 21.52 -7.77
N PRO A 140 -9.81 21.19 -7.99
CA PRO A 140 -10.28 20.96 -9.36
C PRO A 140 -9.99 22.22 -10.15
N ALA A 141 -9.38 22.03 -11.32
CA ALA A 141 -9.03 23.14 -12.19
C ALA A 141 -10.28 24.00 -12.42
N SER A 142 -10.26 25.21 -11.91
CA SER A 142 -11.40 26.12 -11.77
C SER A 142 -11.97 26.66 -13.10
N SER A 143 -11.40 26.26 -14.22
CA SER A 143 -11.70 26.79 -15.56
C SER A 143 -12.34 25.79 -16.54
N HIS A 144 -12.68 24.57 -16.12
CA HIS A 144 -13.17 23.56 -17.04
C HIS A 144 -14.69 23.59 -17.21
N THR A 145 -15.11 23.58 -18.48
CA THR A 145 -16.52 23.38 -18.83
C THR A 145 -17.00 22.05 -18.26
N PRO A 146 -18.12 22.02 -17.53
CA PRO A 146 -18.71 20.77 -17.06
C PRO A 146 -18.94 19.80 -18.21
N LEU A 147 -18.75 18.49 -17.94
CA LEU A 147 -19.11 17.46 -18.92
C LEU A 147 -20.61 17.54 -19.20
N GLN A 148 -20.97 17.42 -20.48
CA GLN A 148 -22.37 17.41 -20.87
C GLN A 148 -23.07 16.15 -20.34
N THR A 149 -24.32 16.31 -19.90
CA THR A 149 -25.16 15.17 -19.51
C THR A 149 -25.48 14.28 -20.73
N PRO A 150 -25.86 13.01 -20.54
CA PRO A 150 -26.22 12.11 -21.65
C PRO A 150 -27.30 12.67 -22.57
N ALA A 151 -28.29 13.36 -21.99
CA ALA A 151 -29.36 14.03 -22.74
C ALA A 151 -28.83 15.14 -23.68
N GLN A 152 -27.74 15.81 -23.28
CA GLN A 152 -27.09 16.87 -24.07
C GLN A 152 -26.16 16.30 -25.15
N GLN A 153 -25.63 15.09 -24.96
CA GLN A 153 -24.71 14.44 -25.90
C GLN A 153 -25.40 13.69 -27.04
N GLY A 154 -26.73 13.44 -26.93
CA GLY A 154 -27.49 12.73 -27.97
C GLY A 154 -27.03 11.28 -28.18
N ILE A 155 -26.59 10.57 -27.14
CA ILE A 155 -25.80 9.36 -27.28
C ILE A 155 -26.63 8.09 -27.13
N ALA A 156 -26.85 7.41 -28.25
CA ALA A 156 -26.67 5.97 -28.37
C ALA A 156 -25.56 5.74 -29.40
N LYS A 157 -24.29 5.93 -29.03
CA LYS A 157 -23.19 5.63 -29.96
C LYS A 157 -23.09 4.10 -30.08
N ALA A 158 -23.34 3.60 -31.30
CA ALA A 158 -23.09 2.19 -31.65
C ALA A 158 -21.57 1.96 -31.82
N ARG A 159 -20.81 2.13 -30.75
CA ARG A 159 -19.36 1.87 -30.67
C ARG A 159 -19.01 1.16 -29.36
N PRO A 160 -17.87 0.48 -29.29
CA PRO A 160 -17.34 -0.04 -28.03
C PRO A 160 -17.23 1.06 -26.97
N LEU A 161 -17.43 0.69 -25.70
CA LEU A 161 -17.17 1.57 -24.56
C LEU A 161 -15.67 1.85 -24.45
N ARG A 162 -15.30 3.12 -24.37
CA ARG A 162 -13.91 3.55 -24.14
C ARG A 162 -13.63 3.55 -22.64
N VAL A 163 -12.78 2.63 -22.22
CA VAL A 163 -12.34 2.50 -20.83
C VAL A 163 -10.89 2.94 -20.71
N GLY A 164 -10.63 3.94 -19.88
CA GLY A 164 -9.28 4.45 -19.62
C GLY A 164 -8.78 4.00 -18.25
N TYR A 165 -7.63 3.31 -18.20
CA TYR A 165 -6.93 2.96 -16.97
C TYR A 165 -5.81 3.96 -16.70
N VAL A 166 -5.83 4.65 -15.56
CA VAL A 166 -4.85 5.66 -15.17
C VAL A 166 -3.97 5.11 -14.05
N SER A 167 -2.67 5.04 -14.25
CA SER A 167 -1.74 4.55 -13.23
C SER A 167 -0.30 4.98 -13.48
N GLY A 168 0.43 5.25 -12.38
CA GLY A 168 1.89 5.33 -12.38
C GLY A 168 2.57 3.96 -12.27
N ASP A 169 1.81 2.89 -12.04
CA ASP A 169 2.30 1.57 -11.64
C ASP A 169 2.17 0.50 -12.73
N LEU A 170 1.87 0.89 -13.98
CA LEU A 170 1.89 -0.03 -15.13
C LEU A 170 3.34 -0.34 -15.56
N SER A 171 4.13 -0.81 -14.61
CA SER A 171 5.59 -1.00 -14.66
C SER A 171 5.99 -2.21 -13.82
N ASN A 172 7.28 -2.36 -13.48
CA ASN A 172 7.77 -3.38 -12.55
C ASN A 172 7.31 -3.09 -11.10
N HIS A 173 6.00 -3.09 -10.92
CA HIS A 173 5.29 -2.81 -9.68
C HIS A 173 4.29 -3.94 -9.38
N PRO A 174 3.91 -4.21 -8.11
CA PRO A 174 2.91 -5.24 -7.77
C PRO A 174 1.59 -5.16 -8.52
N VAL A 175 1.17 -3.98 -8.95
CA VAL A 175 -0.04 -3.71 -9.75
C VAL A 175 -0.09 -4.58 -11.00
N ARG A 176 1.05 -4.86 -11.66
CA ARG A 176 1.10 -5.69 -12.88
C ARG A 176 0.49 -7.06 -12.70
N TYR A 177 0.71 -7.70 -11.54
CA TYR A 177 0.24 -9.07 -11.27
C TYR A 177 -1.29 -9.18 -11.20
N PHE A 178 -1.95 -8.05 -11.09
CA PHE A 178 -3.41 -7.95 -11.01
C PHE A 178 -4.02 -7.42 -12.31
N ILE A 179 -3.41 -6.39 -12.94
CA ILE A 179 -4.01 -5.71 -14.10
C ILE A 179 -3.81 -6.48 -15.42
N GLU A 180 -2.77 -7.30 -15.53
CA GLU A 180 -2.41 -8.00 -16.77
C GLU A 180 -3.57 -8.75 -17.43
N PRO A 181 -4.37 -9.58 -16.72
CA PRO A 181 -5.49 -10.27 -17.35
C PRO A 181 -6.53 -9.34 -17.95
N TYR A 182 -6.78 -8.20 -17.32
CA TYR A 182 -7.76 -7.23 -17.78
C TYR A 182 -7.29 -6.47 -19.02
N LEU A 183 -6.02 -6.07 -19.07
CA LEU A 183 -5.48 -5.42 -20.27
C LEU A 183 -5.49 -6.35 -21.48
N ARG A 184 -5.33 -7.66 -21.26
CA ARG A 184 -5.18 -8.66 -22.31
C ARG A 184 -6.51 -9.24 -22.81
N LEU A 185 -7.52 -9.40 -21.94
CA LEU A 185 -8.68 -10.28 -22.22
C LEU A 185 -10.01 -9.53 -22.40
N HIS A 186 -10.01 -8.19 -22.40
CA HIS A 186 -11.22 -7.45 -22.70
C HIS A 186 -11.78 -7.81 -24.09
N ASP A 187 -13.11 -7.91 -24.19
CA ASP A 187 -13.80 -8.12 -25.45
C ASP A 187 -13.70 -6.85 -26.34
N ALA A 188 -12.78 -6.87 -27.28
CA ALA A 188 -12.53 -5.75 -28.19
C ALA A 188 -13.74 -5.36 -29.07
N SER A 189 -14.75 -6.23 -29.19
CA SER A 189 -15.99 -5.89 -29.89
C SER A 189 -16.89 -4.96 -29.07
N GLN A 190 -16.73 -4.96 -27.74
CA GLN A 190 -17.54 -4.20 -26.80
C GLN A 190 -16.77 -3.10 -26.06
N PHE A 191 -15.44 -3.23 -25.94
CA PHE A 191 -14.58 -2.33 -25.16
C PHE A 191 -13.36 -1.88 -25.97
N GLU A 192 -13.09 -0.58 -25.98
CA GLU A 192 -11.87 0.04 -26.49
C GLU A 192 -11.03 0.49 -25.28
N ILE A 193 -9.89 -0.17 -25.08
CA ILE A 193 -9.08 0.02 -23.88
C ILE A 193 -7.97 1.05 -24.13
N HIS A 194 -7.91 2.06 -23.25
CA HIS A 194 -6.87 3.08 -23.18
C HIS A 194 -6.09 2.91 -21.87
N ALA A 195 -4.76 3.04 -21.92
CA ALA A 195 -3.91 3.10 -20.74
C ALA A 195 -3.19 4.45 -20.68
N PHE A 196 -3.27 5.11 -19.53
CA PHE A 196 -2.59 6.38 -19.26
C PHE A 196 -1.49 6.13 -18.23
N MET A 197 -0.25 6.00 -18.71
CA MET A 197 0.93 5.83 -17.86
C MET A 197 1.38 7.19 -17.33
N THR A 198 1.34 7.37 -16.01
CA THR A 198 1.59 8.65 -15.34
C THR A 198 3.00 8.76 -14.73
N SER A 199 3.85 7.75 -14.92
CA SER A 199 5.25 7.72 -14.50
C SER A 199 6.18 7.29 -15.64
N ALA A 200 7.48 7.13 -15.35
CA ALA A 200 8.45 6.61 -16.30
C ALA A 200 8.13 5.14 -16.66
N GLU A 201 8.31 4.81 -17.93
CA GLU A 201 8.14 3.46 -18.44
C GLU A 201 9.41 2.62 -18.28
N ASP A 202 9.23 1.32 -18.09
CA ASP A 202 10.28 0.31 -17.98
C ASP A 202 10.03 -0.89 -18.93
N GLU A 203 10.79 -1.96 -18.78
CA GLU A 203 10.64 -3.19 -19.59
C GLU A 203 9.25 -3.82 -19.43
N VAL A 204 8.66 -3.73 -18.22
CA VAL A 204 7.30 -4.26 -17.98
C VAL A 204 6.26 -3.41 -18.66
N SER A 205 6.41 -2.09 -18.64
CA SER A 205 5.54 -1.18 -19.40
C SER A 205 5.54 -1.53 -20.89
N GLN A 206 6.72 -1.83 -21.49
CA GLN A 206 6.82 -2.23 -22.88
C GLN A 206 6.06 -3.53 -23.16
N PHE A 207 6.16 -4.51 -22.24
CA PHE A 207 5.41 -5.76 -22.34
C PHE A 207 3.89 -5.55 -22.26
N LEU A 208 3.41 -4.71 -21.33
CA LEU A 208 1.98 -4.42 -21.18
C LEU A 208 1.41 -3.68 -22.41
N LYS A 209 2.21 -2.84 -23.06
CA LYS A 209 1.83 -2.12 -24.29
C LYS A 209 1.42 -3.05 -25.44
N GLU A 210 1.97 -4.27 -25.51
CA GLU A 210 1.64 -5.21 -26.58
C GLU A 210 0.14 -5.55 -26.60
N TRP A 211 -0.55 -5.40 -25.48
CA TRP A 211 -1.98 -5.73 -25.36
C TRP A 211 -2.91 -4.52 -25.41
N VAL A 212 -2.36 -3.29 -25.31
CA VAL A 212 -3.18 -2.08 -25.27
C VAL A 212 -2.86 -1.19 -26.47
N PRO A 213 -3.66 -1.24 -27.54
CA PRO A 213 -3.43 -0.42 -28.74
C PRO A 213 -3.40 1.09 -28.47
N HIS A 214 -4.16 1.56 -27.48
CA HIS A 214 -4.24 2.97 -27.10
C HIS A 214 -3.46 3.23 -25.81
N TRP A 215 -2.14 3.08 -25.88
CA TRP A 215 -1.24 3.40 -24.77
C TRP A 215 -0.75 4.85 -24.86
N HIS A 216 -0.93 5.60 -23.77
CA HIS A 216 -0.57 7.01 -23.66
C HIS A 216 0.43 7.20 -22.52
N ASN A 217 1.68 7.58 -22.82
CA ASN A 217 2.58 8.05 -21.79
C ASN A 217 2.29 9.53 -21.50
N VAL A 218 1.74 9.80 -20.34
CA VAL A 218 1.28 11.13 -19.90
C VAL A 218 2.08 11.66 -18.70
N ALA A 219 3.22 11.05 -18.38
CA ALA A 219 4.05 11.41 -17.22
C ALA A 219 4.48 12.88 -17.24
N ALA A 220 4.72 13.44 -18.43
CA ALA A 220 5.15 14.83 -18.59
C ALA A 220 4.00 15.84 -18.68
N LEU A 221 2.73 15.38 -18.68
CA LEU A 221 1.58 16.27 -18.79
C LEU A 221 1.17 16.82 -17.43
N GLU A 222 1.04 18.14 -17.37
CA GLU A 222 0.36 18.82 -16.27
C GLU A 222 -1.12 18.44 -16.23
N ASN A 223 -1.77 18.54 -15.06
CA ASN A 223 -3.13 18.06 -14.83
C ASN A 223 -4.17 18.66 -15.79
N ASP A 224 -4.08 19.96 -16.13
CA ASP A 224 -4.99 20.62 -17.07
C ASP A 224 -4.84 20.10 -18.51
N ALA A 225 -3.61 19.84 -18.94
CA ALA A 225 -3.33 19.27 -20.25
C ALA A 225 -3.81 17.81 -20.31
N LEU A 226 -3.60 17.04 -19.25
CA LEU A 226 -4.06 15.66 -19.15
C LEU A 226 -5.60 15.58 -19.15
N LEU A 227 -6.27 16.45 -18.38
CA LEU A 227 -7.74 16.54 -18.37
C LEU A 227 -8.30 16.82 -19.77
N SER A 228 -7.72 17.80 -20.46
CA SER A 228 -8.12 18.16 -21.83
C SER A 228 -7.87 17.01 -22.81
N PHE A 229 -6.75 16.31 -22.64
CA PHE A 229 -6.40 15.18 -23.48
C PHE A 229 -7.37 14.00 -23.28
N ILE A 230 -7.65 13.60 -22.01
CA ILE A 230 -8.61 12.51 -21.70
C ILE A 230 -9.99 12.83 -22.28
N ARG A 231 -10.48 14.07 -22.09
CA ARG A 231 -11.76 14.51 -22.62
C ARG A 231 -11.81 14.48 -24.15
N SER A 232 -10.71 14.82 -24.83
CA SER A 232 -10.60 14.78 -26.30
C SER A 232 -10.72 13.37 -26.87
N LEU A 233 -10.34 12.35 -26.09
CA LEU A 233 -10.48 10.93 -26.45
C LEU A 233 -11.90 10.39 -26.22
N GLU A 234 -12.79 11.20 -25.65
CA GLU A 234 -14.17 10.80 -25.33
C GLU A 234 -14.22 9.49 -24.51
N ILE A 235 -13.38 9.37 -23.47
CA ILE A 235 -13.40 8.24 -22.55
C ILE A 235 -14.76 8.18 -21.84
N ASP A 236 -15.40 7.02 -21.85
CA ASP A 236 -16.71 6.81 -21.22
C ASP A 236 -16.57 6.48 -19.74
N ILE A 237 -15.61 5.61 -19.40
CA ILE A 237 -15.32 5.16 -18.04
C ILE A 237 -13.84 5.35 -17.76
N LEU A 238 -13.48 6.12 -16.75
CA LEU A 238 -12.10 6.33 -16.33
C LEU A 238 -11.85 5.62 -14.99
N VAL A 239 -10.82 4.77 -14.96
CA VAL A 239 -10.49 3.92 -13.81
C VAL A 239 -9.18 4.38 -13.21
N ASP A 240 -9.21 4.81 -11.96
CA ASP A 240 -8.04 5.08 -11.14
C ASP A 240 -7.46 3.78 -10.57
N LEU A 241 -6.15 3.57 -10.75
CA LEU A 241 -5.40 2.44 -10.20
C LEU A 241 -4.27 2.88 -9.26
N SER A 242 -4.19 4.15 -8.90
CA SER A 242 -3.14 4.69 -8.03
C SER A 242 -3.70 5.18 -6.69
N GLY A 243 -4.85 5.85 -6.70
CA GLY A 243 -5.36 6.50 -5.50
C GLY A 243 -4.39 7.53 -4.95
N HIS A 244 -4.24 7.59 -3.62
CA HIS A 244 -3.33 8.50 -2.92
C HIS A 244 -1.88 7.98 -2.87
N THR A 245 -1.34 7.51 -3.99
CA THR A 245 0.06 7.08 -4.09
C THR A 245 0.87 8.02 -4.99
N GLU A 246 2.17 7.74 -5.14
CA GLU A 246 3.05 8.52 -6.02
C GLU A 246 2.57 8.46 -7.48
N ALA A 247 2.79 9.53 -8.23
CA ALA A 247 2.33 9.70 -9.61
C ALA A 247 0.79 9.65 -9.80
N SER A 248 0.02 9.85 -8.73
CA SER A 248 -1.44 10.00 -8.75
C SER A 248 -1.88 11.16 -9.65
N LYS A 249 -3.08 11.04 -10.22
CA LYS A 249 -3.76 12.09 -11.01
C LYS A 249 -5.16 12.39 -10.46
N LEU A 250 -5.35 12.28 -9.15
CA LEU A 250 -6.66 12.50 -8.51
C LEU A 250 -7.25 13.89 -8.77
N GLU A 251 -6.43 14.94 -8.97
CA GLU A 251 -6.91 16.27 -9.39
C GLU A 251 -7.63 16.25 -10.74
N VAL A 252 -7.20 15.37 -11.64
CA VAL A 252 -7.86 15.17 -12.95
C VAL A 252 -9.22 14.50 -12.76
N PHE A 253 -9.31 13.53 -11.85
CA PHE A 253 -10.59 12.91 -11.47
C PHE A 253 -11.51 13.90 -10.75
N ALA A 254 -11.00 14.69 -9.82
CA ALA A 254 -11.75 15.73 -9.11
C ALA A 254 -12.32 16.80 -10.07
N ALA A 255 -11.69 17.03 -11.23
CA ALA A 255 -12.19 17.87 -12.30
C ALA A 255 -13.19 17.14 -13.22
N ARG A 256 -13.60 15.93 -12.92
CA ARG A 256 -14.52 15.08 -13.70
C ARG A 256 -14.04 14.89 -15.14
N ALA A 257 -12.99 14.10 -15.35
CA ALA A 257 -12.38 13.85 -16.66
C ALA A 257 -13.25 12.97 -17.58
N ALA A 258 -14.07 12.10 -17.01
CA ALA A 258 -14.97 11.20 -17.74
C ALA A 258 -16.38 11.16 -17.14
N PRO A 259 -17.41 10.75 -17.93
CA PRO A 259 -18.79 10.61 -17.47
C PRO A 259 -18.96 9.69 -16.26
N VAL A 260 -18.27 8.54 -16.28
CA VAL A 260 -18.23 7.59 -15.16
C VAL A 260 -16.79 7.48 -14.68
N GLN A 261 -16.57 7.64 -13.38
CA GLN A 261 -15.24 7.56 -12.76
C GLN A 261 -15.23 6.50 -11.67
N VAL A 262 -14.21 5.67 -11.68
CA VAL A 262 -14.12 4.47 -10.85
C VAL A 262 -12.76 4.41 -10.20
N THR A 263 -12.66 4.01 -8.93
CA THR A 263 -11.40 3.62 -8.32
C THR A 263 -11.35 2.12 -8.07
N TRP A 264 -10.15 1.56 -8.06
CA TRP A 264 -9.96 0.12 -7.89
C TRP A 264 -8.80 -0.18 -6.92
N TRP A 265 -8.28 -1.39 -6.93
CA TRP A 265 -7.37 -1.99 -5.95
C TRP A 265 -5.97 -1.34 -5.83
N GLY A 266 -5.60 -0.38 -6.66
CA GLY A 266 -4.35 0.39 -6.47
C GLY A 266 -4.31 1.14 -5.13
N PHE A 267 -5.50 1.50 -4.62
CA PHE A 267 -5.68 2.04 -3.29
C PHE A 267 -6.97 1.47 -2.67
N VAL A 268 -6.87 0.76 -1.56
CA VAL A 268 -8.00 -0.06 -1.04
C VAL A 268 -8.96 0.67 -0.12
N HIS A 269 -8.68 1.92 0.28
CA HIS A 269 -9.56 2.75 1.08
C HIS A 269 -10.33 3.75 0.20
N THR A 270 -11.33 4.43 0.79
CA THR A 270 -11.99 5.55 0.12
C THR A 270 -10.99 6.62 -0.28
N LEU A 271 -11.26 7.32 -1.38
CA LEU A 271 -10.44 8.44 -1.82
C LEU A 271 -10.90 9.78 -1.22
N GLY A 272 -12.14 9.84 -0.68
CA GLY A 272 -12.71 11.06 -0.16
C GLY A 272 -13.00 12.11 -1.23
N ILE A 273 -13.33 11.67 -2.45
CA ILE A 273 -13.56 12.52 -3.64
C ILE A 273 -14.96 12.24 -4.18
N ASP A 274 -15.84 13.25 -4.15
CA ASP A 274 -17.23 13.12 -4.58
C ASP A 274 -17.39 12.85 -6.09
N GLU A 275 -16.39 13.20 -6.90
CA GLU A 275 -16.36 12.97 -8.33
C GLU A 275 -15.98 11.54 -8.72
N ILE A 276 -15.60 10.69 -7.79
CA ILE A 276 -15.43 9.25 -8.04
C ILE A 276 -16.75 8.54 -7.73
N ASP A 277 -17.39 8.01 -8.77
CA ASP A 277 -18.72 7.42 -8.66
C ASP A 277 -18.71 6.07 -7.98
N TYR A 278 -17.79 5.19 -8.35
CA TYR A 278 -17.77 3.81 -7.89
C TYR A 278 -16.39 3.37 -7.40
N ARG A 279 -16.43 2.46 -6.44
CA ARG A 279 -15.28 1.65 -6.03
C ARG A 279 -15.54 0.19 -6.38
N LEU A 280 -14.63 -0.40 -7.18
CA LEU A 280 -14.63 -1.85 -7.40
C LEU A 280 -14.06 -2.57 -6.17
N THR A 281 -14.81 -3.54 -5.67
CA THR A 281 -14.46 -4.31 -4.46
C THR A 281 -15.06 -5.71 -4.52
N ASP A 282 -15.00 -6.47 -3.42
CA ASP A 282 -15.67 -7.74 -3.26
C ASP A 282 -16.39 -7.84 -1.90
N PHE A 283 -17.10 -8.93 -1.69
CA PHE A 283 -17.90 -9.14 -0.46
C PHE A 283 -17.04 -9.40 0.78
N GLU A 284 -15.84 -9.95 0.61
CA GLU A 284 -14.92 -10.20 1.74
C GLU A 284 -14.24 -8.90 2.18
N THR A 285 -13.83 -8.07 1.22
CA THR A 285 -13.15 -6.79 1.50
C THR A 285 -14.12 -5.74 2.02
N CYS A 286 -15.30 -5.65 1.41
CA CYS A 286 -16.36 -4.70 1.78
C CYS A 286 -17.68 -5.45 1.99
N PRO A 287 -17.88 -6.10 3.14
CA PRO A 287 -19.14 -6.79 3.44
C PRO A 287 -20.33 -5.81 3.48
N PRO A 288 -21.58 -6.31 3.39
CA PRO A 288 -22.76 -5.48 3.59
C PRO A 288 -22.67 -4.71 4.92
N GLY A 289 -22.93 -3.39 4.85
CA GLY A 289 -22.78 -2.45 5.97
C GLY A 289 -21.47 -1.64 5.92
N ALA A 290 -20.53 -1.99 5.05
CA ALA A 290 -19.29 -1.23 4.86
C ALA A 290 -19.49 0.07 4.03
N GLU A 291 -20.64 0.26 3.41
CA GLU A 291 -20.95 1.40 2.53
C GLU A 291 -20.71 2.75 3.22
N ALA A 292 -21.04 2.83 4.52
CA ALA A 292 -20.84 4.04 5.30
C ALA A 292 -19.37 4.50 5.42
N HIS A 293 -18.42 3.60 5.16
CA HIS A 293 -16.99 3.84 5.29
C HIS A 293 -16.35 4.42 4.00
N TYR A 294 -17.14 4.56 2.93
CA TYR A 294 -16.67 5.02 1.63
C TYR A 294 -17.46 6.24 1.17
N THR A 295 -16.83 7.09 0.37
CA THR A 295 -17.49 8.20 -0.35
C THR A 295 -18.11 7.66 -1.63
N GLU A 296 -17.44 6.72 -2.26
CA GLU A 296 -17.83 6.07 -3.51
C GLU A 296 -18.92 5.01 -3.28
N ALA A 297 -19.81 4.81 -4.25
CA ALA A 297 -20.71 3.66 -4.24
C ALA A 297 -19.93 2.35 -4.49
N LEU A 298 -20.23 1.29 -3.74
CA LEU A 298 -19.50 0.04 -3.80
C LEU A 298 -20.02 -0.85 -4.94
N CYS A 299 -19.14 -1.25 -5.85
CA CYS A 299 -19.44 -2.28 -6.85
C CYS A 299 -18.77 -3.60 -6.44
N ARG A 300 -19.54 -4.50 -5.86
CA ARG A 300 -19.06 -5.78 -5.32
C ARG A 300 -19.04 -6.86 -6.38
N MET A 301 -17.86 -7.37 -6.64
CA MET A 301 -17.57 -8.53 -7.48
C MET A 301 -17.43 -9.80 -6.63
N ALA A 302 -17.35 -10.97 -7.25
CA ALA A 302 -17.09 -12.22 -6.53
C ALA A 302 -15.65 -12.29 -5.98
N CYS A 303 -14.72 -11.57 -6.57
CA CYS A 303 -13.34 -11.44 -6.12
C CYS A 303 -12.80 -10.08 -6.56
N LEU A 304 -12.06 -9.41 -5.68
CA LEU A 304 -11.53 -8.07 -5.90
C LEU A 304 -10.70 -7.96 -7.18
N THR A 305 -9.95 -9.00 -7.54
CA THR A 305 -9.04 -8.98 -8.69
C THR A 305 -8.73 -10.38 -9.21
N ALA A 306 -8.11 -10.47 -10.39
CA ALA A 306 -7.38 -11.63 -10.86
C ALA A 306 -5.93 -11.60 -10.33
N TYR A 307 -5.20 -12.70 -10.48
CA TYR A 307 -3.78 -12.78 -10.12
C TYR A 307 -2.98 -13.51 -11.20
N THR A 308 -1.90 -12.89 -11.67
CA THR A 308 -0.91 -13.50 -12.57
C THR A 308 0.39 -13.71 -11.81
N PRO A 309 0.87 -14.94 -11.64
CA PRO A 309 2.14 -15.19 -10.97
C PRO A 309 3.34 -14.57 -11.72
N PRO A 310 4.37 -14.08 -11.01
CA PRO A 310 5.51 -13.39 -11.63
C PRO A 310 6.41 -14.31 -12.48
N VAL A 311 6.62 -15.53 -12.03
CA VAL A 311 7.46 -16.55 -12.68
C VAL A 311 6.95 -17.94 -12.32
N ASN A 312 7.27 -18.94 -13.13
CA ASN A 312 7.07 -20.33 -12.74
C ASN A 312 8.05 -20.68 -11.63
N CYS A 313 7.56 -21.31 -10.58
CA CYS A 313 8.36 -21.96 -9.53
C CYS A 313 8.06 -23.46 -9.57
N GLU A 314 8.85 -24.25 -8.85
CA GLU A 314 8.59 -25.70 -8.75
C GLU A 314 7.17 -25.97 -8.24
N ASP A 315 6.55 -27.03 -8.75
CA ASP A 315 5.16 -27.36 -8.41
C ASP A 315 5.01 -27.84 -6.97
N GLN A 316 6.04 -28.48 -6.45
CA GLN A 316 6.06 -28.97 -5.07
C GLN A 316 7.46 -28.85 -4.49
N TYR A 317 7.55 -28.21 -3.33
CA TYR A 317 8.74 -28.23 -2.49
C TYR A 317 8.53 -29.22 -1.35
N GLN A 318 9.50 -30.08 -1.11
CA GLN A 318 9.53 -30.85 0.13
C GLN A 318 9.63 -29.89 1.32
N SER A 319 8.91 -30.13 2.39
CA SER A 319 8.96 -29.28 3.58
C SER A 319 10.38 -29.33 4.18
N PRO A 320 11.04 -28.16 4.34
CA PRO A 320 12.45 -28.11 4.82
C PRO A 320 12.66 -28.79 6.19
N TRP A 321 11.64 -28.79 7.06
CA TRP A 321 11.74 -29.42 8.38
C TRP A 321 12.08 -30.90 8.32
N GLN A 322 11.70 -31.62 7.25
CA GLN A 322 11.99 -33.04 7.07
C GLN A 322 13.49 -33.32 6.93
N GLY A 323 14.23 -32.38 6.32
CA GLY A 323 15.68 -32.43 6.19
C GLY A 323 16.43 -31.81 7.36
N ASN A 324 15.89 -30.70 7.88
CA ASN A 324 16.54 -29.90 8.93
C ASN A 324 16.31 -30.43 10.35
N GLY A 325 15.22 -31.15 10.57
CA GLY A 325 14.80 -31.61 11.91
C GLY A 325 14.18 -30.49 12.77
N TYR A 326 13.96 -29.30 12.20
CA TYR A 326 13.29 -28.17 12.84
C TYR A 326 12.48 -27.37 11.83
N VAL A 327 11.45 -26.67 12.31
CA VAL A 327 10.55 -25.86 11.48
C VAL A 327 11.13 -24.46 11.29
N THR A 328 11.13 -23.98 10.05
CA THR A 328 11.55 -22.62 9.68
C THR A 328 10.37 -21.78 9.22
N MET A 329 10.14 -20.67 9.90
CA MET A 329 9.17 -19.64 9.53
C MET A 329 9.84 -18.57 8.65
N VAL A 330 9.05 -17.87 7.83
CA VAL A 330 9.55 -16.72 7.05
C VAL A 330 8.58 -15.55 7.08
N SER A 331 9.10 -14.34 7.13
CA SER A 331 8.35 -13.13 6.83
C SER A 331 8.77 -12.55 5.50
N LEU A 332 7.80 -12.36 4.60
CA LEU A 332 7.98 -11.86 3.24
C LEU A 332 7.48 -10.41 3.08
N ASN A 333 6.93 -9.84 4.14
CA ASN A 333 6.38 -8.50 4.13
C ASN A 333 7.46 -7.44 4.33
N HIS A 334 7.21 -6.26 3.75
CA HIS A 334 8.06 -5.09 3.95
C HIS A 334 8.22 -4.79 5.45
N THR A 335 9.45 -4.58 5.92
CA THR A 335 9.77 -4.40 7.34
C THR A 335 9.03 -3.23 8.02
N ARG A 336 8.61 -2.20 7.25
CA ARG A 336 7.76 -1.10 7.74
C ARG A 336 6.36 -1.53 8.18
N LYS A 337 5.85 -2.67 7.68
CA LYS A 337 4.54 -3.21 8.08
C LYS A 337 4.61 -3.98 9.42
N LEU A 338 5.81 -4.33 9.88
CA LEU A 338 6.02 -5.16 11.06
C LEU A 338 5.80 -4.32 12.32
N SER A 339 4.61 -4.43 12.90
CA SER A 339 4.25 -3.75 14.14
C SER A 339 4.92 -4.38 15.36
N HIS A 340 4.94 -3.67 16.49
CA HIS A 340 5.41 -4.21 17.76
C HIS A 340 4.59 -5.43 18.21
N SER A 341 3.27 -5.45 17.95
CA SER A 341 2.40 -6.58 18.25
C SER A 341 2.80 -7.81 17.42
N ALA A 342 2.95 -7.65 16.09
CA ALA A 342 3.39 -8.75 15.24
C ALA A 342 4.76 -9.30 15.65
N LEU A 343 5.73 -8.43 15.92
CA LEU A 343 7.05 -8.83 16.39
C LEU A 343 6.99 -9.50 17.76
N GLY A 344 6.16 -9.00 18.69
CA GLY A 344 5.92 -9.63 19.97
C GLY A 344 5.42 -11.07 19.85
N CYS A 345 4.43 -11.30 18.97
CA CYS A 345 3.91 -12.65 18.69
C CYS A 345 5.00 -13.57 18.11
N TRP A 346 5.80 -13.09 17.14
CA TRP A 346 6.85 -13.90 16.52
C TRP A 346 7.96 -14.25 17.50
N ARG A 347 8.34 -13.33 18.40
CA ARG A 347 9.25 -13.61 19.52
C ARG A 347 8.69 -14.69 20.42
N ASP A 348 7.42 -14.58 20.81
CA ASP A 348 6.78 -15.53 21.72
C ASP A 348 6.66 -16.93 21.11
N ILE A 349 6.40 -17.03 19.78
CA ILE A 349 6.46 -18.29 19.05
C ILE A 349 7.86 -18.91 19.16
N LEU A 350 8.92 -18.16 18.89
CA LEU A 350 10.30 -18.65 18.97
C LEU A 350 10.71 -19.06 20.39
N VAL A 351 10.29 -18.29 21.41
CA VAL A 351 10.59 -18.58 22.81
C VAL A 351 9.89 -19.87 23.28
N GLN A 352 8.61 -20.05 22.91
CA GLN A 352 7.83 -21.24 23.26
C GLN A 352 8.25 -22.49 22.49
N ASN A 353 8.89 -22.33 21.33
CA ASN A 353 9.30 -23.42 20.44
C ASN A 353 10.81 -23.36 20.15
N PRO A 354 11.67 -23.85 21.08
CA PRO A 354 13.13 -23.73 20.95
C PRO A 354 13.71 -24.39 19.71
N ASN A 355 13.00 -25.36 19.13
CA ASN A 355 13.40 -26.07 17.91
C ASN A 355 12.70 -25.49 16.67
N SER A 356 12.78 -24.16 16.51
CA SER A 356 12.27 -23.44 15.36
C SER A 356 13.14 -22.25 14.99
N GLY A 357 13.10 -21.81 13.73
CA GLY A 357 13.83 -20.66 13.22
C GLY A 357 12.94 -19.66 12.48
N LEU A 358 13.42 -18.43 12.33
CA LEU A 358 12.74 -17.36 11.60
C LEU A 358 13.68 -16.70 10.59
N ILE A 359 13.23 -16.57 9.36
CA ILE A 359 13.87 -15.76 8.32
C ILE A 359 13.02 -14.50 8.13
N VAL A 360 13.64 -13.32 8.21
CA VAL A 360 13.00 -12.04 7.87
C VAL A 360 13.65 -11.51 6.58
N VAL A 361 12.85 -11.41 5.52
CA VAL A 361 13.29 -10.81 4.26
C VAL A 361 13.10 -9.30 4.37
N SER A 362 14.23 -8.58 4.39
CA SER A 362 14.24 -7.12 4.45
C SER A 362 13.95 -6.50 3.07
N SER A 363 13.53 -5.24 3.08
CA SER A 363 13.44 -4.43 1.87
C SER A 363 14.76 -3.79 1.44
N GLU A 364 15.77 -3.84 2.31
CA GLU A 364 17.07 -3.23 2.07
C GLU A 364 17.89 -4.04 1.04
N ALA A 365 18.68 -3.31 0.24
CA ALA A 365 19.39 -3.91 -0.90
C ALA A 365 20.60 -4.74 -0.49
N THR A 366 21.26 -4.41 0.61
CA THR A 366 22.47 -5.08 1.06
C THR A 366 22.27 -5.78 2.41
N GLN A 367 23.09 -6.82 2.67
CA GLN A 367 23.08 -7.56 3.94
C GLN A 367 23.43 -6.63 5.12
N ALA A 368 24.36 -5.71 4.93
CA ALA A 368 24.75 -4.77 5.97
C ALA A 368 23.61 -3.81 6.32
N ASP A 369 22.92 -3.26 5.31
CA ASP A 369 21.79 -2.35 5.52
C ASP A 369 20.63 -3.09 6.20
N ALA A 370 20.31 -4.31 5.74
CA ALA A 370 19.26 -5.13 6.32
C ALA A 370 19.52 -5.43 7.81
N GLN A 371 20.77 -5.75 8.15
CA GLN A 371 21.18 -5.98 9.53
C GLN A 371 21.16 -4.69 10.36
N ASN A 372 21.67 -3.60 9.84
CA ASN A 372 21.74 -2.32 10.56
C ASN A 372 20.35 -1.70 10.79
N ASP A 373 19.42 -1.85 9.85
CA ASP A 373 18.10 -1.25 9.93
C ASP A 373 17.13 -2.05 10.83
N PHE A 374 17.12 -3.36 10.68
CA PHE A 374 16.07 -4.17 11.30
C PHE A 374 16.54 -5.00 12.50
N THR A 375 17.79 -5.45 12.53
CA THR A 375 18.33 -6.26 13.64
C THR A 375 18.23 -5.58 15.00
N PRO A 376 18.49 -4.27 15.17
CA PRO A 376 18.30 -3.59 16.46
C PRO A 376 16.87 -3.74 17.02
N ARG A 377 15.85 -3.62 16.16
CA ARG A 377 14.45 -3.79 16.56
C ARG A 377 14.15 -5.18 17.09
N LEU A 378 14.80 -6.21 16.56
CA LEU A 378 14.66 -7.60 17.01
C LEU A 378 15.38 -7.81 18.34
N ILE A 379 16.60 -7.26 18.50
CA ILE A 379 17.37 -7.32 19.75
C ILE A 379 16.60 -6.63 20.89
N ASP A 380 16.13 -5.41 20.66
CA ASP A 380 15.36 -4.64 21.63
C ASP A 380 14.02 -5.34 21.96
N GLY A 381 13.43 -6.02 20.97
CA GLY A 381 12.26 -6.87 21.14
C GLY A 381 12.49 -8.19 21.91
N GLY A 382 13.74 -8.52 22.26
CA GLY A 382 14.09 -9.72 23.02
C GLY A 382 14.03 -11.02 22.20
N PHE A 383 14.31 -10.96 20.90
CA PHE A 383 14.36 -12.16 20.06
C PHE A 383 15.57 -13.05 20.35
N PRO A 384 15.44 -14.38 20.27
CA PRO A 384 16.58 -15.31 20.32
C PRO A 384 17.36 -15.27 19.01
N MET A 385 18.32 -14.35 18.92
CA MET A 385 19.00 -13.99 17.67
C MET A 385 19.84 -15.13 17.06
N ASP A 386 20.16 -16.16 17.83
CA ASP A 386 20.80 -17.40 17.36
C ASP A 386 19.91 -18.22 16.40
N ARG A 387 18.62 -17.93 16.37
CA ARG A 387 17.60 -18.61 15.53
C ARG A 387 16.86 -17.68 14.57
N VAL A 388 17.35 -16.45 14.43
CA VAL A 388 16.76 -15.46 13.52
C VAL A 388 17.78 -15.04 12.47
N SER A 389 17.39 -15.12 11.20
CA SER A 389 18.17 -14.64 10.07
C SER A 389 17.48 -13.45 9.42
N VAL A 390 18.15 -12.31 9.35
CA VAL A 390 17.71 -11.15 8.56
C VAL A 390 18.48 -11.17 7.25
N VAL A 391 17.77 -11.29 6.14
CA VAL A 391 18.34 -11.35 4.79
C VAL A 391 17.94 -10.11 3.99
N PRO A 392 18.76 -9.63 3.05
CA PRO A 392 18.45 -8.47 2.24
C PRO A 392 17.30 -8.77 1.27
N ARG A 393 16.90 -7.77 0.51
CA ARG A 393 15.91 -7.91 -0.57
C ARG A 393 16.39 -8.97 -1.56
N LEU A 394 15.55 -9.97 -1.77
CA LEU A 394 15.80 -11.05 -2.71
C LEU A 394 15.45 -10.61 -4.15
N SER A 395 16.16 -11.17 -5.13
CA SER A 395 15.67 -11.14 -6.51
C SER A 395 14.33 -11.88 -6.62
N MET A 396 13.54 -11.60 -7.65
CA MET A 396 12.23 -12.27 -7.82
C MET A 396 12.37 -13.80 -7.89
N LEU A 397 13.44 -14.29 -8.50
CA LEU A 397 13.68 -15.73 -8.59
C LEU A 397 13.98 -16.35 -7.21
N GLU A 398 14.87 -15.73 -6.43
CA GLU A 398 15.18 -16.19 -5.06
C GLU A 398 13.94 -16.09 -4.16
N TYR A 399 13.20 -14.99 -4.27
CA TYR A 399 11.95 -14.79 -3.53
C TYR A 399 10.94 -15.91 -3.82
N MET A 400 10.73 -16.26 -5.10
CA MET A 400 9.80 -17.31 -5.50
C MET A 400 10.29 -18.73 -5.17
N ASN A 401 11.52 -18.88 -4.67
CA ASN A 401 12.07 -20.16 -4.20
C ASN A 401 12.17 -20.25 -2.66
N VAL A 402 11.67 -19.25 -1.91
CA VAL A 402 11.72 -19.25 -0.43
C VAL A 402 11.02 -20.47 0.19
N ALA A 403 10.03 -21.04 -0.48
CA ALA A 403 9.36 -22.27 -0.03
C ALA A 403 10.29 -23.50 0.03
N SER A 404 11.51 -23.43 -0.56
CA SER A 404 12.53 -24.47 -0.44
C SER A 404 13.33 -24.40 0.87
N VAL A 405 13.26 -23.28 1.60
CA VAL A 405 14.01 -23.04 2.85
C VAL A 405 13.13 -22.69 4.05
N ALA A 406 11.84 -22.45 3.83
CA ALA A 406 10.88 -22.13 4.87
C ALA A 406 9.64 -23.04 4.79
N ASP A 407 9.06 -23.38 5.93
CA ASP A 407 7.94 -24.31 6.06
C ASP A 407 6.59 -23.59 5.97
N PHE A 408 6.46 -22.41 6.55
CA PHE A 408 5.29 -21.53 6.42
C PHE A 408 5.67 -20.07 6.61
N ALA A 409 4.82 -19.17 6.13
CA ALA A 409 5.01 -17.73 6.26
C ALA A 409 4.20 -17.16 7.43
N LEU A 410 4.82 -16.19 8.14
CA LEU A 410 4.16 -15.33 9.11
C LEU A 410 3.81 -14.00 8.44
N ASP A 411 2.53 -13.66 8.45
CA ASP A 411 2.05 -12.40 7.91
C ASP A 411 2.21 -11.25 8.90
N SER A 412 2.31 -10.03 8.38
CA SER A 412 2.29 -8.82 9.20
C SER A 412 0.87 -8.44 9.60
N PHE A 413 0.74 -7.77 10.74
CA PHE A 413 -0.52 -7.17 11.19
C PHE A 413 -0.25 -5.92 12.08
N PRO A 414 -1.20 -4.97 12.18
CA PRO A 414 -2.52 -4.99 11.56
C PRO A 414 -2.48 -4.85 10.03
N VAL A 415 -1.46 -4.26 9.43
CA VAL A 415 -1.32 -4.16 7.98
C VAL A 415 -0.91 -5.51 7.40
N SER A 416 -1.84 -6.20 6.78
CA SER A 416 -1.62 -7.54 6.25
C SER A 416 -0.84 -7.54 4.91
N GLY A 417 -0.41 -8.71 4.49
CA GLY A 417 0.13 -8.94 3.16
C GLY A 417 -0.92 -8.68 2.08
N GLY A 418 -0.47 -8.36 0.88
CA GLY A 418 -1.30 -8.26 -0.31
C GLY A 418 -0.79 -9.26 -1.36
N VAL A 419 -0.05 -8.75 -2.34
CA VAL A 419 0.59 -9.60 -3.35
C VAL A 419 1.56 -10.63 -2.73
N THR A 420 2.19 -10.30 -1.62
CA THR A 420 3.09 -11.22 -0.89
C THR A 420 2.38 -12.50 -0.45
N THR A 421 1.11 -12.39 0.00
CA THR A 421 0.29 -13.55 0.35
C THR A 421 0.01 -14.41 -0.87
N LEU A 422 -0.40 -13.82 -2.00
CA LEU A 422 -0.64 -14.56 -3.23
C LEU A 422 0.63 -15.21 -3.78
N HIS A 423 1.78 -14.55 -3.67
CA HIS A 423 3.08 -15.12 -4.04
C HIS A 423 3.43 -16.33 -3.16
N ALA A 424 3.22 -16.22 -1.84
CA ALA A 424 3.44 -17.34 -0.91
C ALA A 424 2.54 -18.54 -1.27
N LEU A 425 1.25 -18.30 -1.53
CA LEU A 425 0.33 -19.34 -1.95
C LEU A 425 0.71 -19.99 -3.28
N TRP A 426 1.22 -19.19 -4.23
CA TRP A 426 1.71 -19.70 -5.51
C TRP A 426 2.94 -20.62 -5.35
N MET A 427 3.83 -20.31 -4.41
CA MET A 427 4.96 -21.18 -4.04
C MET A 427 4.53 -22.45 -3.29
N GLY A 428 3.27 -22.60 -2.95
CA GLY A 428 2.78 -23.67 -2.07
C GLY A 428 3.14 -23.46 -0.59
N LEU A 429 3.49 -22.25 -0.20
CA LEU A 429 3.85 -21.87 1.17
C LEU A 429 2.62 -21.39 1.95
N PRO A 430 2.17 -22.11 2.99
CA PRO A 430 1.06 -21.66 3.83
C PRO A 430 1.37 -20.35 4.52
N VAL A 431 0.37 -19.49 4.71
CA VAL A 431 0.51 -18.19 5.38
C VAL A 431 -0.35 -18.18 6.63
N LEU A 432 0.24 -17.94 7.79
CA LEU A 432 -0.48 -17.68 9.03
C LEU A 432 -0.68 -16.18 9.18
N THR A 433 -1.93 -15.72 9.22
CA THR A 433 -2.29 -14.30 9.35
C THR A 433 -3.21 -14.04 10.53
N MET A 434 -3.18 -12.81 11.03
CA MET A 434 -4.16 -12.29 11.99
C MET A 434 -5.05 -11.26 11.28
N THR A 435 -6.36 -11.46 11.37
CA THR A 435 -7.36 -10.54 10.80
C THR A 435 -8.23 -10.01 11.93
N PRO A 436 -8.19 -8.72 12.25
CA PRO A 436 -9.06 -8.14 13.26
C PRO A 436 -10.52 -8.17 12.82
N ASN A 437 -11.45 -8.03 13.76
CA ASN A 437 -12.89 -8.00 13.48
C ASN A 437 -13.38 -6.68 12.85
N THR A 438 -12.47 -5.78 12.50
CA THR A 438 -12.80 -4.51 11.85
C THR A 438 -12.76 -4.64 10.33
N PRO A 439 -13.73 -4.09 9.59
CA PRO A 439 -13.78 -4.19 8.12
C PRO A 439 -12.86 -3.14 7.47
N ILE A 440 -11.57 -3.17 7.79
CA ILE A 440 -10.56 -2.28 7.22
C ILE A 440 -9.74 -3.09 6.21
N ALA A 441 -9.85 -2.75 4.93
CA ALA A 441 -9.33 -3.55 3.83
C ALA A 441 -7.84 -3.90 3.96
N MET A 442 -6.98 -2.94 4.34
CA MET A 442 -5.54 -3.18 4.53
C MET A 442 -5.23 -4.18 5.66
N GLN A 443 -6.13 -4.31 6.64
CA GLN A 443 -5.95 -5.19 7.79
C GLN A 443 -6.52 -6.59 7.55
N THR A 444 -7.45 -6.73 6.59
CA THR A 444 -8.19 -7.99 6.36
C THR A 444 -7.79 -8.70 5.06
N TYR A 445 -6.98 -8.08 4.20
CA TYR A 445 -6.73 -8.57 2.85
C TYR A 445 -6.16 -10.00 2.80
N SER A 446 -5.12 -10.31 3.59
CA SER A 446 -4.58 -11.69 3.65
C SER A 446 -5.60 -12.70 4.12
N GLY A 447 -6.35 -12.38 5.19
CA GLY A 447 -7.37 -13.26 5.70
C GLY A 447 -8.51 -13.51 4.71
N ASN A 448 -8.94 -12.47 4.01
CA ASN A 448 -9.94 -12.55 2.95
C ASN A 448 -9.44 -13.43 1.80
N THR A 449 -8.19 -13.21 1.36
CA THR A 449 -7.54 -14.06 0.35
C THR A 449 -7.50 -15.52 0.78
N LEU A 450 -7.10 -15.80 2.01
CA LEU A 450 -7.03 -17.18 2.54
C LEU A 450 -8.41 -17.85 2.62
N ARG A 451 -9.45 -17.11 3.00
CA ARG A 451 -10.84 -17.64 3.00
C ARG A 451 -11.31 -17.96 1.57
N LEU A 452 -11.06 -17.04 0.61
CA LEU A 452 -11.43 -17.25 -0.80
C LEU A 452 -10.73 -18.45 -1.45
N VAL A 453 -9.52 -18.78 -1.00
CA VAL A 453 -8.78 -19.96 -1.48
C VAL A 453 -9.03 -21.21 -0.63
N GLY A 454 -9.97 -21.18 0.32
CA GLY A 454 -10.31 -22.35 1.16
C GLY A 454 -9.24 -22.73 2.18
N LEU A 455 -8.49 -21.75 2.69
CA LEU A 455 -7.47 -21.89 3.73
C LEU A 455 -7.82 -21.07 4.99
N GLY A 456 -9.11 -20.98 5.32
CA GLY A 456 -9.61 -20.19 6.45
C GLY A 456 -9.04 -20.60 7.81
N GLU A 457 -8.58 -21.84 7.98
CA GLU A 457 -7.90 -22.29 9.20
C GLU A 457 -6.52 -21.65 9.43
N CYS A 458 -5.95 -21.00 8.42
CA CYS A 458 -4.73 -20.20 8.54
C CYS A 458 -5.00 -18.77 9.03
N VAL A 459 -6.27 -18.42 9.25
CA VAL A 459 -6.68 -17.10 9.72
C VAL A 459 -6.97 -17.14 11.21
N THR A 460 -6.35 -16.24 11.97
CA THR A 460 -6.58 -16.05 13.40
C THR A 460 -7.19 -14.67 13.66
N THR A 461 -7.70 -14.43 14.86
CA THR A 461 -8.38 -13.18 15.23
C THR A 461 -7.74 -12.45 16.40
N SER A 462 -6.72 -13.05 17.02
CA SER A 462 -5.99 -12.46 18.15
C SER A 462 -4.52 -12.90 18.18
N ASP A 463 -3.70 -12.11 18.86
CA ASP A 463 -2.27 -12.37 19.10
C ASP A 463 -2.05 -13.75 19.73
N GLN A 464 -2.89 -14.11 20.71
CA GLN A 464 -2.80 -15.43 21.38
C GLN A 464 -3.08 -16.58 20.40
N GLU A 465 -4.05 -16.41 19.51
CA GLU A 465 -4.35 -17.42 18.49
C GLU A 465 -3.21 -17.59 17.48
N VAL A 466 -2.52 -16.48 17.09
CA VAL A 466 -1.32 -16.56 16.23
C VAL A 466 -0.27 -17.45 16.88
N VAL A 467 0.07 -17.16 18.14
CA VAL A 467 1.10 -17.90 18.89
C VAL A 467 0.70 -19.36 19.08
N ALA A 468 -0.55 -19.62 19.44
CA ALA A 468 -1.08 -20.98 19.65
C ALA A 468 -1.06 -21.79 18.35
N ARG A 469 -1.53 -21.21 17.22
CA ARG A 469 -1.60 -21.89 15.93
C ARG A 469 -0.21 -22.18 15.37
N ALA A 470 0.72 -21.22 15.43
CA ALA A 470 2.10 -21.44 15.03
C ALA A 470 2.76 -22.54 15.88
N SER A 471 2.56 -22.51 17.19
CA SER A 471 3.10 -23.54 18.11
C SER A 471 2.51 -24.93 17.81
N GLU A 472 1.21 -25.03 17.53
CA GLU A 472 0.57 -26.27 17.09
C GLU A 472 1.24 -26.85 15.83
N TRP A 473 1.48 -25.99 14.82
CA TRP A 473 2.13 -26.41 13.57
C TRP A 473 3.58 -26.84 13.79
N ILE A 474 4.33 -26.11 14.62
CA ILE A 474 5.74 -26.42 14.92
C ILE A 474 5.85 -27.75 15.68
N GLN A 475 4.94 -28.01 16.63
CA GLN A 475 4.93 -29.23 17.43
C GLN A 475 4.37 -30.44 16.67
N ASN A 476 3.56 -30.21 15.62
CA ASN A 476 3.03 -31.23 14.73
C ASN A 476 3.24 -30.86 13.25
N PRO A 477 4.49 -30.96 12.73
CA PRO A 477 4.83 -30.51 11.38
C PRO A 477 4.07 -31.23 10.25
N ALA A 478 3.48 -32.37 10.50
CA ALA A 478 2.60 -33.07 9.54
C ALA A 478 1.38 -32.20 9.14
N LEU A 479 0.94 -31.27 10.00
CA LEU A 479 -0.10 -30.29 9.66
C LEU A 479 0.40 -29.30 8.58
N ILE A 480 1.68 -28.91 8.65
CA ILE A 480 2.31 -28.05 7.65
C ILE A 480 2.35 -28.79 6.30
N ASP A 481 2.76 -30.06 6.28
CA ASP A 481 2.79 -30.87 5.05
C ASP A 481 1.40 -30.97 4.41
N ALA A 482 0.37 -31.20 5.21
CA ALA A 482 -1.02 -31.25 4.75
C ALA A 482 -1.50 -29.89 4.19
N LEU A 483 -1.08 -28.78 4.78
CA LEU A 483 -1.36 -27.43 4.27
C LEU A 483 -0.63 -27.19 2.95
N ARG A 484 0.68 -27.47 2.89
CA ARG A 484 1.49 -27.27 1.69
C ARG A 484 0.95 -28.03 0.50
N ALA A 485 0.52 -29.28 0.70
CA ALA A 485 -0.02 -30.13 -0.35
C ALA A 485 -1.26 -29.55 -1.05
N ARG A 486 -2.02 -28.68 -0.39
CA ARG A 486 -3.25 -28.09 -0.94
C ARG A 486 -3.17 -26.57 -1.22
N THR A 487 -2.16 -25.88 -0.69
CA THR A 487 -2.04 -24.41 -0.78
C THR A 487 -2.08 -23.93 -2.23
N ARG A 488 -1.15 -24.38 -3.07
CA ARG A 488 -1.11 -24.00 -4.49
C ARG A 488 -2.28 -24.57 -5.31
N PRO A 489 -2.69 -25.85 -5.17
CA PRO A 489 -3.89 -26.37 -5.82
C PRO A 489 -5.15 -25.57 -5.52
N ASN A 490 -5.35 -25.15 -4.28
CA ASN A 490 -6.48 -24.32 -3.88
C ASN A 490 -6.42 -22.91 -4.54
N LEU A 491 -5.25 -22.28 -4.59
CA LEU A 491 -5.09 -21.01 -5.31
C LEU A 491 -5.45 -21.18 -6.78
N ILE A 492 -4.95 -22.23 -7.45
CA ILE A 492 -5.23 -22.49 -8.87
C ILE A 492 -6.73 -22.68 -9.12
N ALA A 493 -7.44 -23.34 -8.21
CA ALA A 493 -8.88 -23.56 -8.30
C ALA A 493 -9.72 -22.32 -7.88
N SER A 494 -9.09 -21.29 -7.34
CA SER A 494 -9.78 -20.12 -6.78
C SER A 494 -10.22 -19.11 -7.86
N PRO A 495 -11.11 -18.17 -7.52
CA PRO A 495 -11.50 -17.08 -8.40
C PRO A 495 -10.32 -16.24 -8.91
N PHE A 496 -9.23 -16.10 -8.14
CA PHE A 496 -8.05 -15.32 -8.55
C PHE A 496 -7.43 -15.80 -9.86
N MET A 497 -7.48 -17.11 -10.14
CA MET A 497 -6.86 -17.72 -11.32
C MET A 497 -7.82 -17.88 -12.50
N ASN A 498 -9.11 -17.63 -12.32
CA ASN A 498 -10.08 -17.65 -13.41
C ASN A 498 -10.16 -16.29 -14.11
N HIS A 499 -9.11 -15.97 -14.88
CA HIS A 499 -8.92 -14.67 -15.51
C HIS A 499 -10.10 -14.27 -16.41
N GLU A 500 -10.60 -15.18 -17.27
CA GLU A 500 -11.71 -14.89 -18.17
C GLU A 500 -12.98 -14.51 -17.39
N ALA A 501 -13.34 -15.27 -16.36
CA ALA A 501 -14.50 -14.98 -15.54
C ALA A 501 -14.37 -13.60 -14.84
N ARG A 502 -13.18 -13.26 -14.34
CA ARG A 502 -12.94 -11.96 -13.69
C ARG A 502 -13.09 -10.79 -14.66
N VAL A 503 -12.55 -10.94 -15.89
CA VAL A 503 -12.68 -9.91 -16.91
C VAL A 503 -14.13 -9.74 -17.36
N ARG A 504 -14.89 -10.83 -17.62
CA ARG A 504 -16.31 -10.75 -17.98
C ARG A 504 -17.16 -10.12 -16.87
N GLU A 505 -16.84 -10.40 -15.62
CA GLU A 505 -17.50 -9.78 -14.48
C GLU A 505 -17.25 -8.26 -14.42
N LEU A 506 -16.01 -7.82 -14.59
CA LEU A 506 -15.67 -6.40 -14.66
C LEU A 506 -16.39 -5.69 -15.82
N GLU A 507 -16.42 -6.31 -16.99
CA GLU A 507 -17.16 -5.79 -18.14
C GLU A 507 -18.65 -5.62 -17.86
N THR A 508 -19.25 -6.57 -17.12
CA THR A 508 -20.63 -6.47 -16.66
C THR A 508 -20.83 -5.29 -15.71
N CYS A 509 -19.86 -5.04 -14.80
CA CYS A 509 -19.86 -3.88 -13.92
C CYS A 509 -19.85 -2.58 -14.75
N PHE A 510 -18.94 -2.46 -15.73
CA PHE A 510 -18.82 -1.28 -16.58
C PHE A 510 -20.08 -1.02 -17.40
N GLN A 511 -20.67 -2.06 -17.98
CA GLN A 511 -21.94 -1.96 -18.70
C GLN A 511 -23.08 -1.52 -17.79
N ALA A 512 -23.14 -1.99 -16.55
CA ALA A 512 -24.15 -1.59 -15.58
C ALA A 512 -24.00 -0.13 -15.16
N MET A 513 -22.77 0.32 -14.88
CA MET A 513 -22.45 1.72 -14.54
C MET A 513 -22.82 2.65 -15.72
N TRP A 514 -22.40 2.29 -16.93
CA TRP A 514 -22.68 3.06 -18.13
C TRP A 514 -24.16 3.16 -18.44
N ARG A 515 -24.92 2.08 -18.29
CA ARG A 515 -26.37 2.08 -18.46
C ARG A 515 -27.06 3.02 -17.47
N ARG A 516 -26.67 3.03 -16.19
CA ARG A 516 -27.19 3.95 -15.18
C ARG A 516 -26.91 5.40 -15.58
N PHE A 517 -25.69 5.70 -16.00
CA PHE A 517 -25.33 7.03 -16.49
C PHE A 517 -26.24 7.46 -17.65
N LEU A 518 -26.43 6.61 -18.68
CA LEU A 518 -27.29 6.92 -19.83
C LEU A 518 -28.74 7.19 -19.46
N HIS A 519 -29.26 6.51 -18.44
CA HIS A 519 -30.63 6.69 -17.96
C HIS A 519 -30.77 7.79 -16.89
N ASN A 520 -29.65 8.48 -16.57
CA ASN A 520 -29.60 9.48 -15.49
C ASN A 520 -30.08 8.92 -14.15
N GLU A 521 -29.81 7.64 -13.89
CA GLU A 521 -30.10 6.99 -12.62
C GLU A 521 -29.07 7.39 -11.56
N PRO A 522 -29.45 7.46 -10.27
CA PRO A 522 -28.50 7.81 -9.22
C PRO A 522 -27.40 6.77 -9.10
N VAL A 523 -26.20 7.24 -8.76
CA VAL A 523 -25.07 6.39 -8.39
C VAL A 523 -25.39 5.69 -7.07
N THR A 524 -25.50 4.37 -7.09
CA THR A 524 -25.78 3.54 -5.91
C THR A 524 -25.01 2.23 -6.03
N ASP A 525 -24.86 1.53 -4.93
CA ASP A 525 -24.14 0.25 -4.89
C ASP A 525 -24.61 -0.73 -5.96
N LEU A 526 -23.64 -1.50 -6.46
CA LEU A 526 -23.83 -2.58 -7.42
C LEU A 526 -23.33 -3.89 -6.81
N SER A 527 -23.99 -4.98 -7.15
CA SER A 527 -23.61 -6.33 -6.74
C SER A 527 -23.75 -7.28 -7.91
N MET A 528 -22.63 -7.89 -8.30
CA MET A 528 -22.59 -8.93 -9.33
C MET A 528 -22.72 -10.29 -8.62
N LYS A 529 -23.95 -10.80 -8.49
CA LYS A 529 -24.23 -12.13 -7.96
C LYS A 529 -24.64 -13.08 -9.09
#